data_026cbad6efab29289ff2d475ab08574b
#
_entry.id   026cbad6efab29289ff2d475ab08574b
#
_cell.length_a   1.000
_cell.length_b   1.000
_cell.length_c   1.000
_cell.angle_alpha   90.00
_cell.angle_beta   90.00
_cell.angle_gamma   90.00
#
_symmetry.space_group_name_H-M   'P 1'
#
loop_
_entity.id
_entity.type
_entity.pdbx_description
1 polymer ?
#
loop_
_entity_poly.entity_id
_entity_poly.type
_entity_poly.pdbx_seq_one_letter_code
_entity_poly.pdbx_strand_id
1 'polypeptide(L)'
;LALLELALGLFVTLGSVAMVVQPQPIAKMSGPTSTWIAGFSGGIVGGLFSASGPVLGWFAYRQPATMHVIKATLLACFVMTTATRTVFVGWTGGLTTTVFTYVAWGIPVVLLGAFMGRVLPPRLAEQQMKRAIFSLLLLLGLWICGLAIHSLWA
;
A
#
# COMPACT_ATOMS: atom_id res chain seq x y z
N LEU A 1 4.84 -13.05 16.89
CA LEU A 1 4.51 -11.67 16.47
C LEU A 1 5.73 -10.98 15.88
N ALA A 2 6.90 -10.96 16.56
CA ALA A 2 8.11 -10.30 16.11
C ALA A 2 8.63 -10.76 14.74
N LEU A 3 8.52 -12.05 14.41
CA LEU A 3 8.87 -12.57 13.08
C LEU A 3 7.96 -12.03 11.96
N LEU A 4 6.66 -11.86 12.24
CA LEU A 4 5.71 -11.28 11.30
C LEU A 4 5.97 -9.78 11.11
N GLU A 5 6.29 -9.07 12.18
CA GLU A 5 6.66 -7.65 12.14
C GLU A 5 7.96 -7.44 11.36
N LEU A 6 8.95 -8.31 11.58
CA LEU A 6 10.21 -8.30 10.85
C LEU A 6 9.99 -8.59 9.36
N ALA A 7 9.18 -9.59 9.04
CA ALA A 7 8.83 -9.92 7.65
C ALA A 7 8.10 -8.75 6.96
N LEU A 8 7.18 -8.08 7.65
CA LEU A 8 6.49 -6.90 7.15
C LEU A 8 7.46 -5.74 6.91
N GLY A 9 8.29 -5.42 7.92
CA GLY A 9 9.28 -4.34 7.82
C GLY A 9 10.26 -4.57 6.67
N LEU A 10 10.76 -5.80 6.52
CA LEU A 10 11.68 -6.18 5.44
C LEU A 10 10.99 -6.08 4.07
N PHE A 11 9.75 -6.53 3.97
CA PHE A 11 8.96 -6.45 2.75
C PHE A 11 8.68 -4.99 2.33
N VAL A 12 8.26 -4.13 3.26
CA VAL A 12 8.01 -2.70 2.99
C VAL A 12 9.32 -2.01 2.62
N THR A 13 10.42 -2.31 3.30
CA THR A 13 11.74 -1.73 3.00
C THR A 13 12.23 -2.13 1.62
N LEU A 14 12.22 -3.42 1.28
CA LEU A 14 12.62 -3.92 -0.04
C LEU A 14 11.74 -3.36 -1.16
N GLY A 15 10.43 -3.33 -0.95
CA GLY A 15 9.49 -2.74 -1.90
C GLY A 15 9.74 -1.25 -2.12
N SER A 16 10.03 -0.51 -1.06
CA SER A 16 10.34 0.93 -1.13
C SER A 16 11.67 1.19 -1.83
N VAL A 17 12.71 0.43 -1.51
CA VAL A 17 14.02 0.50 -2.20
C VAL A 17 13.85 0.22 -3.70
N ALA A 18 13.15 -0.85 -4.06
CA ALA A 18 12.88 -1.19 -5.45
C ALA A 18 12.17 -0.07 -6.22
N MET A 19 11.32 0.71 -5.54
CA MET A 19 10.60 1.84 -6.13
C MET A 19 11.42 3.12 -6.17
N VAL A 20 12.29 3.37 -5.20
CA VAL A 20 13.21 4.52 -5.18
C VAL A 20 14.27 4.39 -6.29
N VAL A 21 14.79 3.18 -6.51
CA VAL A 21 15.79 2.89 -7.56
C VAL A 21 15.25 3.04 -8.97
N GLN A 22 13.96 3.27 -9.13
CA GLN A 22 13.21 3.45 -10.38
C GLN A 22 13.02 2.16 -11.20
N PRO A 23 11.84 1.60 -11.16
CA PRO A 23 11.47 0.61 -12.17
C PRO A 23 11.37 1.30 -13.53
N GLN A 24 12.28 0.98 -14.42
CA GLN A 24 12.14 1.35 -15.83
C GLN A 24 10.83 0.72 -16.34
N PRO A 25 9.97 1.49 -17.04
CA PRO A 25 8.78 0.93 -17.64
C PRO A 25 9.17 -0.21 -18.59
N ILE A 26 8.45 -1.31 -18.50
CA ILE A 26 8.69 -2.47 -19.38
C ILE A 26 8.23 -2.07 -20.78
N ALA A 27 8.98 -2.49 -21.82
CA ALA A 27 8.67 -2.15 -23.20
C ALA A 27 7.32 -2.70 -23.71
N LYS A 28 6.82 -3.79 -23.11
CA LYS A 28 5.53 -4.40 -23.45
C LYS A 28 4.74 -4.65 -22.17
N MET A 29 3.39 -4.57 -22.27
CA MET A 29 2.51 -4.94 -21.15
C MET A 29 2.80 -6.37 -20.69
N SER A 30 2.84 -6.54 -19.38
CA SER A 30 2.99 -7.87 -18.77
C SER A 30 1.84 -8.78 -19.19
N GLY A 31 2.18 -10.03 -19.48
CA GLY A 31 1.19 -11.03 -19.85
C GLY A 31 0.23 -11.38 -18.69
N PRO A 32 -0.86 -12.09 -18.97
CA PRO A 32 -1.86 -12.44 -17.97
C PRO A 32 -1.27 -13.23 -16.80
N THR A 33 -0.31 -14.11 -17.05
CA THR A 33 0.37 -14.89 -16.00
C THR A 33 1.07 -14.01 -14.97
N SER A 34 1.83 -13.00 -15.43
CA SER A 34 2.51 -12.07 -14.53
C SER A 34 1.52 -11.24 -13.71
N THR A 35 0.39 -10.86 -14.32
CA THR A 35 -0.69 -10.13 -13.63
C THR A 35 -1.35 -11.00 -12.56
N TRP A 36 -1.58 -12.28 -12.84
CA TRP A 36 -2.09 -13.24 -11.86
C TRP A 36 -1.14 -13.43 -10.68
N ILE A 37 0.15 -13.60 -10.95
CA ILE A 37 1.19 -13.75 -9.90
C ILE A 37 1.24 -12.49 -9.03
N ALA A 38 1.24 -11.30 -9.64
CA ALA A 38 1.25 -10.04 -8.90
C ALA A 38 -0.03 -9.84 -8.08
N GLY A 39 -1.20 -10.18 -8.64
CA GLY A 39 -2.47 -10.13 -7.93
C GLY A 39 -2.53 -11.11 -6.76
N PHE A 40 -2.10 -12.35 -6.96
CA PHE A 40 -2.09 -13.39 -5.95
C PHE A 40 -1.12 -13.07 -4.80
N SER A 41 0.12 -12.69 -5.12
CA SER A 41 1.11 -12.28 -4.12
C SER A 41 0.67 -11.01 -3.37
N GLY A 42 0.14 -10.03 -4.10
CA GLY A 42 -0.45 -8.83 -3.51
C GLY A 42 -1.66 -9.13 -2.61
N GLY A 43 -2.47 -10.13 -2.97
CA GLY A 43 -3.60 -10.61 -2.18
C GLY A 43 -3.16 -11.28 -0.88
N ILE A 44 -2.15 -12.16 -0.92
CA ILE A 44 -1.58 -12.81 0.27
C ILE A 44 -1.01 -11.75 1.22
N VAL A 45 -0.16 -10.87 0.71
CA VAL A 45 0.47 -9.81 1.53
C VAL A 45 -0.59 -8.83 2.05
N GLY A 46 -1.56 -8.47 1.22
CA GLY A 46 -2.68 -7.62 1.61
C GLY A 46 -3.56 -8.25 2.69
N GLY A 47 -3.80 -9.57 2.62
CA GLY A 47 -4.56 -10.32 3.62
C GLY A 47 -3.82 -10.41 4.96
N LEU A 48 -2.54 -10.75 4.94
CA LEU A 48 -1.73 -10.93 6.14
C LEU A 48 -1.37 -9.60 6.81
N PHE A 49 -0.94 -8.61 6.06
CA PHE A 49 -0.36 -7.37 6.59
C PHE A 49 -1.19 -6.12 6.32
N SER A 50 -2.33 -6.23 5.62
CA SER A 50 -3.09 -5.07 5.12
C SER A 50 -2.28 -4.13 4.22
N ALA A 51 -1.20 -4.63 3.64
CA ALA A 51 -0.17 -3.88 2.92
C ALA A 51 0.02 -4.39 1.48
N SER A 52 -1.07 -4.50 0.69
CA SER A 52 -1.00 -4.86 -0.73
C SER A 52 -0.35 -3.78 -1.60
N GLY A 53 -0.30 -2.54 -1.09
CA GLY A 53 0.18 -1.36 -1.81
C GLY A 53 1.57 -1.49 -2.43
N PRO A 54 2.61 -1.91 -1.71
CA PRO A 54 3.96 -2.05 -2.27
C PRO A 54 4.05 -3.05 -3.42
N VAL A 55 3.38 -4.21 -3.34
CA VAL A 55 3.41 -5.24 -4.40
C VAL A 55 2.68 -4.77 -5.63
N LEU A 56 1.42 -4.35 -5.46
CA LEU A 56 0.58 -3.91 -6.57
C LEU A 56 1.12 -2.63 -7.18
N GLY A 57 1.63 -1.71 -6.37
CA GLY A 57 2.25 -0.47 -6.81
C GLY A 57 3.49 -0.75 -7.65
N TRP A 58 4.42 -1.59 -7.16
CA TRP A 58 5.62 -1.95 -7.92
C TRP A 58 5.28 -2.58 -9.27
N PHE A 59 4.33 -3.50 -9.31
CA PHE A 59 3.88 -4.13 -10.54
C PHE A 59 3.23 -3.11 -11.48
N ALA A 60 2.28 -2.30 -10.98
CA ALA A 60 1.53 -1.34 -11.78
C ALA A 60 2.41 -0.21 -12.36
N TYR A 61 3.35 0.32 -11.57
CA TYR A 61 4.26 1.37 -12.02
C TYR A 61 5.28 0.93 -13.07
N ARG A 62 5.52 -0.37 -13.20
CA ARG A 62 6.35 -0.93 -14.27
C ARG A 62 5.60 -1.11 -15.60
N GLN A 63 4.27 -1.08 -15.58
CA GLN A 63 3.50 -1.23 -16.82
C GLN A 63 3.64 0.00 -17.71
N PRO A 64 3.71 -0.16 -19.04
CA PRO A 64 3.73 0.93 -20.01
C PRO A 64 2.32 1.52 -20.16
N ALA A 65 1.78 2.06 -19.09
CA ALA A 65 0.44 2.66 -19.04
C ALA A 65 0.53 4.11 -18.55
N THR A 66 -0.47 4.91 -18.92
CA THR A 66 -0.56 6.29 -18.46
C THR A 66 -0.78 6.31 -16.93
N MET A 67 -0.26 7.32 -16.27
CA MET A 67 -0.34 7.45 -14.82
C MET A 67 -1.79 7.48 -14.32
N HIS A 68 -2.69 8.01 -15.12
CA HIS A 68 -4.13 8.01 -14.80
C HIS A 68 -4.68 6.57 -14.73
N VAL A 69 -4.34 5.72 -15.69
CA VAL A 69 -4.75 4.31 -15.73
C VAL A 69 -4.14 3.54 -14.55
N ILE A 70 -2.86 3.75 -14.25
CA ILE A 70 -2.19 3.12 -13.11
C ILE A 70 -2.90 3.48 -11.79
N LYS A 71 -3.16 4.77 -11.55
CA LYS A 71 -3.87 5.23 -10.35
C LYS A 71 -5.29 4.66 -10.25
N ALA A 72 -6.04 4.67 -11.36
CA ALA A 72 -7.39 4.13 -11.39
C ALA A 72 -7.40 2.62 -11.09
N THR A 73 -6.47 1.85 -11.66
CA THR A 73 -6.33 0.41 -11.42
C THR A 73 -5.98 0.13 -9.96
N LEU A 74 -5.02 0.86 -9.38
CA LEU A 74 -4.65 0.70 -7.97
C LEU A 74 -5.83 1.03 -7.05
N LEU A 75 -6.56 2.12 -7.31
CA LEU A 75 -7.75 2.47 -6.55
C LEU A 75 -8.82 1.38 -6.64
N ALA A 76 -9.09 0.84 -7.83
CA ALA A 76 -10.04 -0.26 -8.00
C ALA A 76 -9.61 -1.50 -7.21
N CYS A 77 -8.33 -1.87 -7.26
CA CYS A 77 -7.79 -2.99 -6.45
C CYS A 77 -7.97 -2.73 -4.95
N PHE A 78 -7.69 -1.53 -4.47
CA PHE A 78 -7.85 -1.19 -3.05
C PHE A 78 -9.31 -1.19 -2.61
N VAL A 79 -10.23 -0.68 -3.43
CA VAL A 79 -11.66 -0.74 -3.14
C VAL A 79 -12.12 -2.19 -3.04
N MET A 80 -11.73 -3.05 -3.98
CA MET A 80 -12.11 -4.45 -3.95
C MET A 80 -11.54 -5.19 -2.74
N THR A 81 -10.27 -5.03 -2.44
CA THR A 81 -9.64 -5.68 -1.28
C THR A 81 -10.23 -5.19 0.03
N THR A 82 -10.48 -3.89 0.16
CA THR A 82 -11.09 -3.31 1.37
C THR A 82 -12.55 -3.76 1.52
N ALA A 83 -13.33 -3.77 0.44
CA ALA A 83 -14.72 -4.23 0.47
C ALA A 83 -14.80 -5.71 0.90
N THR A 84 -14.00 -6.59 0.28
CA THR A 84 -13.95 -8.01 0.63
C THR A 84 -13.59 -8.21 2.10
N ARG A 85 -12.58 -7.48 2.60
CA ARG A 85 -12.18 -7.53 4.00
C ARG A 85 -13.29 -7.04 4.93
N THR A 86 -13.94 -5.94 4.61
CA THR A 86 -15.04 -5.39 5.42
C THR A 86 -16.21 -6.38 5.52
N VAL A 87 -16.57 -7.01 4.40
CA VAL A 87 -17.60 -8.05 4.38
C VAL A 87 -17.21 -9.24 5.26
N PHE A 88 -15.96 -9.71 5.15
CA PHE A 88 -15.46 -10.83 5.96
C PHE A 88 -15.45 -10.51 7.46
N VAL A 89 -14.93 -9.34 7.85
CA VAL A 89 -14.92 -8.86 9.24
C VAL A 89 -16.35 -8.66 9.76
N GLY A 90 -17.26 -8.16 8.91
CA GLY A 90 -18.68 -8.06 9.25
C GLY A 90 -19.31 -9.40 9.53
N TRP A 91 -19.00 -10.40 8.71
CA TRP A 91 -19.53 -11.76 8.87
C TRP A 91 -19.01 -12.45 10.14
N THR A 92 -17.77 -12.21 10.51
CA THR A 92 -17.18 -12.75 11.76
C THR A 92 -17.56 -11.97 13.02
N GLY A 93 -18.46 -10.98 12.93
CA GLY A 93 -18.91 -10.18 14.07
C GLY A 93 -17.88 -9.15 14.56
N GLY A 94 -16.82 -8.90 13.78
CA GLY A 94 -15.78 -7.93 14.14
C GLY A 94 -16.19 -6.47 14.02
N LEU A 95 -17.37 -6.15 13.47
CA LEU A 95 -17.91 -4.79 13.40
C LEU A 95 -18.55 -4.41 14.75
N THR A 96 -17.73 -4.10 15.73
CA THR A 96 -18.17 -3.66 17.06
C THR A 96 -18.53 -2.17 17.06
N THR A 97 -19.29 -1.75 18.08
CA THR A 97 -19.62 -0.32 18.29
C THR A 97 -18.37 0.55 18.35
N THR A 98 -17.29 0.03 18.92
CA THR A 98 -15.99 0.69 19.00
C THR A 98 -15.43 0.97 17.58
N VAL A 99 -15.54 0.02 16.66
CA VAL A 99 -15.11 0.19 15.26
C VAL A 99 -15.92 1.29 14.59
N PHE A 100 -17.24 1.30 14.76
CA PHE A 100 -18.08 2.36 14.21
C PHE A 100 -17.75 3.75 14.77
N THR A 101 -17.40 3.85 16.03
CA THR A 101 -16.94 5.10 16.65
C THR A 101 -15.65 5.61 15.99
N TYR A 102 -14.65 4.72 15.81
CA TYR A 102 -13.42 5.10 15.12
C TYR A 102 -13.64 5.47 13.66
N VAL A 103 -14.52 4.77 12.95
CA VAL A 103 -14.90 5.13 11.58
C VAL A 103 -15.56 6.50 11.53
N ALA A 104 -16.48 6.80 12.45
CA ALA A 104 -17.15 8.10 12.52
C ALA A 104 -16.16 9.26 12.73
N TRP A 105 -15.14 9.07 13.56
CA TRP A 105 -14.04 10.03 13.73
C TRP A 105 -13.09 10.08 12.53
N GLY A 106 -12.88 8.96 11.86
CA GLY A 106 -12.02 8.87 10.69
C GLY A 106 -12.58 9.56 9.44
N ILE A 107 -13.91 9.53 9.23
CA ILE A 107 -14.55 10.12 8.06
C ILE A 107 -14.22 11.61 7.89
N PRO A 108 -14.41 12.49 8.88
CA PRO A 108 -14.10 13.91 8.71
C PRO A 108 -12.60 14.13 8.45
N VAL A 109 -11.71 13.36 9.06
CA VAL A 109 -10.25 13.48 8.84
C VAL A 109 -9.90 13.11 7.41
N VAL A 110 -10.47 12.02 6.87
CA VAL A 110 -10.25 11.59 5.50
C VAL A 110 -10.81 12.61 4.50
N LEU A 111 -12.01 13.15 4.76
CA LEU A 111 -12.62 14.18 3.91
C LEU A 111 -11.79 15.46 3.89
N LEU A 112 -11.32 15.90 5.04
CA LEU A 112 -10.41 17.05 5.13
C LEU A 112 -9.09 16.80 4.39
N GLY A 113 -8.48 15.63 4.56
CA GLY A 113 -7.27 15.26 3.84
C GLY A 113 -7.47 15.22 2.32
N ALA A 114 -8.57 14.63 1.86
CA ALA A 114 -8.93 14.59 0.45
C ALA A 114 -9.21 15.99 -0.12
N PHE A 115 -9.91 16.83 0.63
CA PHE A 115 -10.16 18.20 0.25
C PHE A 115 -8.87 19.02 0.17
N MET A 116 -8.02 18.95 1.19
CA MET A 116 -6.71 19.61 1.19
C MET A 116 -5.83 19.15 0.04
N GLY A 117 -5.78 17.85 -0.24
CA GLY A 117 -5.02 17.29 -1.36
C GLY A 117 -5.55 17.74 -2.73
N ARG A 118 -6.83 18.08 -2.83
CA ARG A 118 -7.42 18.62 -4.07
C ARG A 118 -7.21 20.13 -4.23
N VAL A 119 -7.28 20.89 -3.13
CA VAL A 119 -7.17 22.36 -3.14
C VAL A 119 -5.70 22.81 -3.19
N LEU A 120 -4.82 22.07 -2.53
CA LEU A 120 -3.39 22.31 -2.55
C LEU A 120 -2.66 21.20 -3.34
N PRO A 121 -2.79 21.16 -4.68
CA PRO A 121 -2.03 20.20 -5.45
C PRO A 121 -0.54 20.49 -5.22
N PRO A 122 0.25 19.50 -4.84
CA PRO A 122 1.68 19.71 -4.64
C PRO A 122 2.28 20.16 -5.96
N ARG A 123 2.95 21.31 -5.97
CA ARG A 123 3.69 21.87 -7.12
C ARG A 123 4.94 21.05 -7.46
N LEU A 124 5.06 19.86 -6.87
CA LEU A 124 6.18 18.94 -7.07
C LEU A 124 5.98 18.17 -8.38
N ALA A 125 7.05 18.03 -9.14
CA ALA A 125 7.06 17.14 -10.28
C ALA A 125 6.65 15.72 -9.82
N GLU A 126 5.89 15.01 -10.64
CA GLU A 126 5.33 13.69 -10.30
C GLU A 126 6.40 12.72 -9.78
N GLN A 127 7.60 12.81 -10.32
CA GLN A 127 8.75 12.00 -9.92
C GLN A 127 9.27 12.34 -8.52
N GLN A 128 9.25 13.62 -8.15
CA GLN A 128 9.64 14.08 -6.81
C GLN A 128 8.62 13.62 -5.76
N MET A 129 7.33 13.67 -6.09
CA MET A 129 6.27 13.19 -5.21
C MET A 129 6.36 11.68 -4.98
N LYS A 130 6.64 10.90 -6.03
CA LYS A 130 6.90 9.46 -5.91
C LYS A 130 8.09 9.19 -4.98
N ARG A 131 9.22 9.87 -5.21
CA ARG A 131 10.42 9.72 -4.36
C ARG A 131 10.12 10.06 -2.90
N ALA A 132 9.41 11.15 -2.63
CA ALA A 132 9.05 11.54 -1.27
C ALA A 132 8.20 10.46 -0.57
N ILE A 133 7.17 9.93 -1.25
CA ILE A 133 6.31 8.89 -0.70
C ILE A 133 7.11 7.62 -0.41
N PHE A 134 7.94 7.17 -1.34
CA PHE A 134 8.73 5.95 -1.15
C PHE A 134 9.84 6.12 -0.12
N SER A 135 10.43 7.33 0.01
CA SER A 135 11.37 7.63 1.09
C SER A 135 10.70 7.55 2.46
N LEU A 136 9.49 8.07 2.60
CA LEU A 136 8.71 7.95 3.84
C LEU A 136 8.36 6.48 4.16
N LEU A 137 7.96 5.70 3.15
CA LEU A 137 7.72 4.28 3.33
C LEU A 137 8.98 3.52 3.72
N LEU A 138 10.14 3.88 3.15
CA LEU A 138 11.43 3.32 3.52
C LEU A 138 11.75 3.59 4.99
N LEU A 139 11.58 4.84 5.44
CA LEU A 139 11.81 5.21 6.83
C LEU A 139 10.89 4.44 7.78
N LEU A 140 9.60 4.31 7.44
CA LEU A 140 8.64 3.52 8.20
C LEU A 140 9.02 2.03 8.24
N GLY A 141 9.42 1.46 7.10
CA GLY A 141 9.87 0.07 7.02
C GLY A 141 11.11 -0.19 7.90
N LEU A 142 12.10 0.70 7.85
CA LEU A 142 13.29 0.63 8.71
C LEU A 142 12.94 0.76 10.19
N TRP A 143 12.01 1.67 10.52
CA TRP A 143 11.51 1.84 11.89
C TRP A 143 10.86 0.55 12.42
N ILE A 144 9.97 -0.07 11.62
CA ILE A 144 9.33 -1.34 11.99
C ILE A 144 10.36 -2.46 12.16
N CYS A 145 11.35 -2.56 11.26
CA CYS A 145 12.45 -3.51 11.41
C CYS A 145 13.23 -3.28 12.70
N GLY A 146 13.54 -2.03 13.03
CA GLY A 146 14.24 -1.67 14.27
C GLY A 146 13.47 -2.10 15.52
N LEU A 147 12.17 -1.84 15.57
CA LEU A 147 11.30 -2.27 16.66
C LEU A 147 11.21 -3.79 16.77
N ALA A 148 11.08 -4.49 15.64
CA ALA A 148 11.02 -5.95 15.61
C ALA A 148 12.33 -6.59 16.10
N ILE A 149 13.48 -6.05 15.71
CA ILE A 149 14.79 -6.51 16.19
C ILE A 149 14.93 -6.26 17.68
N HIS A 150 14.56 -5.06 18.16
CA HIS A 150 14.58 -4.76 19.59
C HIS A 150 13.71 -5.71 20.41
N SER A 151 12.52 -6.07 19.90
CA SER A 151 11.62 -7.01 20.56
C SER A 151 12.10 -8.47 20.53
N LEU A 152 13.03 -8.82 19.66
CA LEU A 152 13.66 -10.15 19.62
C LEU A 152 14.83 -10.27 20.61
N TRP A 153 15.43 -9.13 21.02
CA TRP A 153 16.60 -9.10 21.91
C TRP A 153 16.23 -8.72 23.35
N ALA A 154 15.02 -8.25 23.59
CA ALA A 154 14.45 -7.96 24.91
C ALA A 154 13.64 -9.14 25.44
#